data_96db3d35a1b65951d3f20a8e18c2d4f3
#
_entry.id   96db3d35a1b65951d3f20a8e18c2d4f3
#
_cell.length_a   1.000
_cell.length_b   1.000
_cell.length_c   1.000
_cell.angle_alpha   90.00
_cell.angle_beta   90.00
_cell.angle_gamma   90.00
#
_symmetry.space_group_name_H-M   'P 1'
#
loop_
_entity.id
_entity.type
_entity.pdbx_description
1 polymer ?
#
loop_
_entity_poly.entity_id
_entity_poly.type
_entity_poly.pdbx_seq_one_letter_code
_entity_poly.pdbx_strand_id
1 'polypeptide(L)'
;MDVQIDRHSGSPPDAIAIEKRLRSGARDVYGWSNGPADRYEQHAHAYHKLLYCTRGSIDFILGDGRTLTLKPGDRMLLPAGTPHGALVGPKGCACVEGKV
;
A
#
# COMPACT_ATOMS: atom_id res chain seq x y z
N MET A 1 -2.15 9.79 -15.00
CA MET A 1 -2.86 9.55 -13.72
C MET A 1 -1.85 9.63 -12.58
N ASP A 2 -2.18 10.34 -11.53
CA ASP A 2 -1.28 10.46 -10.39
C ASP A 2 -1.69 9.49 -9.27
N VAL A 3 -0.77 9.28 -8.32
CA VAL A 3 -1.04 8.48 -7.12
C VAL A 3 -2.21 9.08 -6.35
N GLN A 4 -3.11 8.23 -5.87
CA GLN A 4 -4.26 8.65 -5.08
C GLN A 4 -4.23 7.96 -3.72
N ILE A 5 -4.45 8.73 -2.65
CA ILE A 5 -4.52 8.20 -1.29
C ILE A 5 -5.87 8.54 -0.69
N ASP A 6 -6.52 7.51 -0.14
CA ASP A 6 -7.72 7.66 0.66
C ASP A 6 -7.37 7.34 2.11
N ARG A 7 -7.46 8.35 2.97
CA ARG A 7 -7.18 8.20 4.39
C ARG A 7 -8.38 7.61 5.10
N HIS A 8 -8.13 6.68 6.01
CA HIS A 8 -9.16 6.11 6.85
C HIS A 8 -9.27 6.91 8.14
N SER A 9 -10.51 7.12 8.61
CA SER A 9 -10.78 7.73 9.92
C SER A 9 -11.52 6.74 10.81
N GLY A 10 -11.28 6.82 12.12
CA GLY A 10 -11.85 5.88 13.09
C GLY A 10 -11.09 4.57 13.15
N SER A 11 -11.71 3.54 13.71
CA SER A 11 -11.11 2.22 13.83
C SER A 11 -10.93 1.61 12.45
N PRO A 12 -9.74 1.10 12.11
CA PRO A 12 -9.51 0.51 10.80
C PRO A 12 -10.31 -0.80 10.66
N PRO A 13 -10.80 -1.10 9.43
CA PRO A 13 -11.41 -2.40 9.16
C PRO A 13 -10.36 -3.50 9.28
N ASP A 14 -10.79 -4.73 9.61
CA ASP A 14 -9.85 -5.84 9.71
C ASP A 14 -9.33 -6.27 8.32
N ALA A 15 -8.23 -7.03 8.34
CA ALA A 15 -7.56 -7.47 7.12
C ALA A 15 -8.46 -8.34 6.23
N ILE A 16 -9.31 -9.17 6.83
CA ILE A 16 -10.23 -10.05 6.10
C ILE A 16 -11.26 -9.22 5.33
N ALA A 17 -11.83 -8.21 5.96
CA ALA A 17 -12.79 -7.33 5.32
C ALA A 17 -12.17 -6.55 4.17
N ILE A 18 -10.94 -6.07 4.34
CA ILE A 18 -10.19 -5.35 3.30
C ILE A 18 -9.90 -6.28 2.12
N GLU A 19 -9.41 -7.49 2.38
CA GLU A 19 -9.12 -8.47 1.33
C GLU A 19 -10.36 -8.81 0.52
N LYS A 20 -11.49 -9.01 1.19
CA LYS A 20 -12.75 -9.28 0.54
C LYS A 20 -13.19 -8.12 -0.36
N ARG A 21 -13.01 -6.89 0.10
CA ARG A 21 -13.32 -5.70 -0.68
C ARG A 21 -12.43 -5.61 -1.92
N LEU A 22 -11.13 -5.88 -1.78
CA LEU A 22 -10.20 -5.88 -2.91
C LEU A 22 -10.57 -6.93 -3.94
N ARG A 23 -10.93 -8.15 -3.51
CA ARG A 23 -11.28 -9.24 -4.42
C ARG A 23 -12.51 -8.94 -5.27
N SER A 24 -13.37 -8.03 -4.84
CA SER A 24 -14.54 -7.62 -5.63
C SER A 24 -14.21 -6.68 -6.78
N GLY A 25 -13.02 -6.06 -6.78
CA GLY A 25 -12.64 -5.06 -7.79
C GLY A 25 -11.22 -5.16 -8.32
N ALA A 26 -10.43 -6.11 -7.82
CA ALA A 26 -9.03 -6.27 -8.22
C ALA A 26 -8.73 -7.74 -8.48
N ARG A 27 -7.64 -8.01 -9.21
CA ARG A 27 -7.15 -9.36 -9.48
C ARG A 27 -5.83 -9.60 -8.79
N ASP A 28 -5.43 -10.86 -8.68
CA ASP A 28 -4.16 -11.27 -8.05
C ASP A 28 -3.99 -10.67 -6.65
N VAL A 29 -5.05 -10.74 -5.85
CA VAL A 29 -5.07 -10.16 -4.51
C VAL A 29 -4.29 -11.04 -3.54
N TYR A 30 -3.37 -10.43 -2.79
CA TYR A 30 -2.61 -11.13 -1.76
C TYR A 30 -2.18 -10.18 -0.64
N GLY A 31 -1.89 -10.76 0.52
CA GLY A 31 -1.35 -10.03 1.65
C GLY A 31 0.13 -10.28 1.83
N TRP A 32 0.83 -9.31 2.41
CA TRP A 32 2.24 -9.42 2.74
C TRP A 32 2.56 -8.60 3.99
N SER A 33 3.69 -8.91 4.61
CA SER A 33 4.15 -8.20 5.80
C SER A 33 5.66 -8.08 5.79
N ASN A 34 6.18 -7.05 6.47
CA ASN A 34 7.60 -6.80 6.60
C ASN A 34 7.93 -6.36 8.01
N GLY A 35 9.18 -6.60 8.38
CA GLY A 35 9.71 -6.19 9.68
C GLY A 35 10.03 -4.70 9.76
N PRO A 36 10.30 -4.21 10.98
CA PRO A 36 10.62 -2.80 11.19
C PRO A 36 11.82 -2.35 10.36
N ALA A 37 11.69 -1.18 9.76
CA ALA A 37 12.73 -0.52 8.97
C ALA A 37 13.17 -1.27 7.70
N ASP A 38 12.47 -2.31 7.27
CA ASP A 38 12.72 -2.96 5.99
C ASP A 38 12.58 -1.95 4.86
N ARG A 39 13.39 -2.11 3.82
CA ARG A 39 13.42 -1.21 2.67
C ARG A 39 13.14 -1.95 1.39
N TYR A 40 12.44 -1.25 0.49
CA TYR A 40 12.31 -1.64 -0.91
C TYR A 40 13.01 -0.62 -1.79
N GLU A 41 13.89 -1.09 -2.68
CA GLU A 41 14.54 -0.26 -3.68
C GLU A 41 13.51 0.34 -4.64
N GLN A 42 13.86 1.47 -5.25
CA GLN A 42 12.98 2.11 -6.21
C GLN A 42 12.76 1.22 -7.43
N HIS A 43 11.50 1.05 -7.80
CA HIS A 43 11.08 0.22 -8.93
C HIS A 43 9.74 0.74 -9.45
N ALA A 44 9.25 0.16 -10.55
CA ALA A 44 7.95 0.49 -11.11
C ALA A 44 7.27 -0.80 -11.59
N HIS A 45 5.95 -0.77 -11.66
CA HIS A 45 5.15 -1.90 -12.13
C HIS A 45 4.44 -1.55 -13.44
N ALA A 46 4.17 -2.56 -14.26
CA ALA A 46 3.47 -2.40 -15.53
C ALA A 46 1.94 -2.40 -15.37
N TYR A 47 1.43 -2.38 -14.15
CA TYR A 47 0.01 -2.43 -13.84
C TYR A 47 -0.33 -1.40 -12.76
N HIS A 48 -1.61 -1.04 -12.67
CA HIS A 48 -2.11 -0.21 -11.58
C HIS A 48 -2.28 -1.07 -10.34
N LYS A 49 -1.74 -0.62 -9.21
CA LYS A 49 -1.79 -1.34 -7.95
C LYS A 49 -2.72 -0.62 -6.99
N LEU A 50 -3.64 -1.38 -6.38
CA LEU A 50 -4.48 -0.90 -5.29
C LEU A 50 -4.02 -1.59 -4.01
N LEU A 51 -3.66 -0.82 -2.99
CA LEU A 51 -3.01 -1.33 -1.79
C LEU A 51 -3.64 -0.71 -0.54
N TYR A 52 -3.86 -1.56 0.47
CA TYR A 52 -4.27 -1.12 1.81
C TYR A 52 -3.20 -1.50 2.82
N CYS A 53 -2.91 -0.59 3.75
CA CYS A 53 -2.18 -0.95 4.96
C CYS A 53 -3.19 -1.50 5.98
N THR A 54 -2.86 -2.63 6.60
CA THR A 54 -3.74 -3.27 7.58
C THR A 54 -3.17 -3.28 8.99
N ARG A 55 -1.84 -3.11 9.12
CA ARG A 55 -1.16 -3.08 10.42
C ARG A 55 0.13 -2.28 10.31
N GLY A 56 0.51 -1.60 11.38
CA GLY A 56 1.76 -0.83 11.43
C GLY A 56 1.73 0.39 10.51
N SER A 57 2.83 0.64 9.81
CA SER A 57 2.93 1.76 8.88
C SER A 57 4.00 1.50 7.83
N ILE A 58 3.87 2.19 6.69
CA ILE A 58 4.84 2.13 5.61
C ILE A 58 4.86 3.47 4.88
N ASP A 59 6.06 3.94 4.54
CA ASP A 59 6.26 5.13 3.73
C ASP A 59 6.57 4.70 2.30
N PHE A 60 5.77 5.17 1.34
CA PHE A 60 6.09 5.03 -0.07
C PHE A 60 6.81 6.29 -0.53
N ILE A 61 7.99 6.09 -1.09
CA ILE A 61 8.86 7.19 -1.54
C ILE A 61 8.81 7.21 -3.06
N LEU A 62 8.15 8.22 -3.61
CA LEU A 62 7.96 8.34 -5.05
C LEU A 62 9.23 8.88 -5.72
N GLY A 63 9.37 8.60 -7.01
CA GLY A 63 10.52 9.06 -7.78
C GLY A 63 10.63 10.58 -7.89
N ASP A 64 9.54 11.31 -7.68
CA ASP A 64 9.53 12.77 -7.66
C ASP A 64 9.86 13.37 -6.28
N GLY A 65 10.18 12.53 -5.28
CA GLY A 65 10.58 12.97 -3.95
C GLY A 65 9.46 13.02 -2.91
N ARG A 66 8.19 12.82 -3.31
CA ARG A 66 7.09 12.77 -2.34
C ARG A 66 7.20 11.51 -1.47
N THR A 67 6.87 11.64 -0.20
CA THR A 67 6.75 10.52 0.72
C THR A 67 5.30 10.42 1.19
N LEU A 68 4.70 9.25 1.00
CA LEU A 68 3.31 8.99 1.31
C LEU A 68 3.24 7.91 2.38
N THR A 69 2.88 8.29 3.61
CA THR A 69 2.77 7.35 4.74
C THR A 69 1.37 6.73 4.77
N LEU A 70 1.32 5.40 4.81
CA LEU A 70 0.08 4.66 5.02
C LEU A 70 0.04 4.10 6.42
N LYS A 71 -1.10 4.26 7.07
CA LYS A 71 -1.44 3.70 8.38
C LYS A 71 -2.62 2.74 8.22
N PRO A 72 -2.96 1.93 9.24
CA PRO A 72 -4.02 0.94 9.10
C PRO A 72 -5.33 1.54 8.60
N GLY A 73 -5.86 0.96 7.53
CA GLY A 73 -7.08 1.40 6.86
C GLY A 73 -6.85 2.33 5.68
N ASP A 74 -5.68 2.96 5.57
CA ASP A 74 -5.37 3.84 4.43
C ASP A 74 -5.22 3.03 3.15
N ARG A 75 -5.67 3.61 2.04
CA ARG A 75 -5.63 3.01 0.72
C ARG A 75 -4.84 3.87 -0.24
N MET A 76 -4.07 3.23 -1.11
CA MET A 76 -3.32 3.92 -2.16
C MET A 76 -3.58 3.28 -3.51
N LEU A 77 -3.88 4.10 -4.52
CA LEU A 77 -3.84 3.70 -5.91
C LEU A 77 -2.52 4.18 -6.50
N LEU A 78 -1.69 3.23 -6.91
CA LEU A 78 -0.38 3.50 -7.51
C LEU A 78 -0.46 3.18 -9.00
N PRO A 79 -0.48 4.20 -9.88
CA PRO A 79 -0.60 3.97 -11.31
C PRO A 79 0.59 3.22 -11.89
N ALA A 80 0.34 2.47 -12.97
CA ALA A 80 1.40 1.81 -13.74
C ALA A 80 2.50 2.80 -14.11
N GLY A 81 3.75 2.34 -14.05
CA GLY A 81 4.91 3.15 -14.42
C GLY A 81 5.35 4.18 -13.40
N THR A 82 4.71 4.27 -12.23
CA THR A 82 5.11 5.22 -11.19
C THR A 82 6.32 4.69 -10.42
N PRO A 83 7.50 5.34 -10.52
CA PRO A 83 8.67 4.91 -9.74
C PRO A 83 8.44 5.13 -8.25
N HIS A 84 8.73 4.11 -7.46
CA HIS A 84 8.54 4.17 -6.01
C HIS A 84 9.44 3.18 -5.29
N GLY A 85 9.86 3.55 -4.10
CA GLY A 85 10.45 2.67 -3.12
C GLY A 85 9.60 2.69 -1.87
N ALA A 86 10.06 2.03 -0.82
CA ALA A 86 9.34 2.03 0.44
C ALA A 86 10.28 1.86 1.63
N LEU A 87 9.84 2.40 2.77
CA LEU A 87 10.48 2.22 4.06
C LEU A 87 9.41 1.83 5.06
N VAL A 88 9.56 0.65 5.64
CA VAL A 88 8.61 0.14 6.65
C VAL A 88 8.82 0.87 7.96
N GLY A 89 7.72 1.18 8.65
CA GLY A 89 7.76 1.91 9.90
C GLY A 89 8.35 1.12 11.07
N PRO A 90 8.48 1.76 12.25
CA PRO A 90 9.22 1.18 13.39
C PRO A 90 8.56 -0.03 14.03
N LYS A 91 7.30 -0.30 13.71
CA LYS A 91 6.55 -1.47 14.23
C LYS A 91 6.28 -2.50 13.14
N GLY A 92 6.95 -2.39 11.98
CA GLY A 92 6.65 -3.23 10.85
C GLY A 92 5.38 -2.81 10.12
N CYS A 93 4.95 -3.61 9.16
CA CYS A 93 3.68 -3.38 8.48
C CYS A 93 3.08 -4.68 7.96
N ALA A 94 1.78 -4.66 7.73
CA ALA A 94 1.09 -5.64 6.92
C ALA A 94 0.21 -4.90 5.92
N CYS A 95 0.16 -5.40 4.70
CA CYS A 95 -0.60 -4.80 3.62
C CYS A 95 -1.33 -5.88 2.83
N VAL A 96 -2.38 -5.46 2.11
CA VAL A 96 -3.08 -6.30 1.16
C VAL A 96 -3.16 -5.52 -0.14
N GLU A 97 -2.87 -6.16 -1.26
CA GLU A 97 -2.87 -5.49 -2.55
C GLU A 97 -3.46 -6.33 -3.66
N GLY A 98 -3.86 -5.66 -4.72
CA GLY A 98 -4.32 -6.28 -5.96
C GLY A 98 -4.01 -5.41 -7.15
N LYS A 99 -4.18 -5.96 -8.35
CA LYS A 99 -4.01 -5.26 -9.62
C LYS A 99 -5.36 -4.80 -10.13
N VAL A 100 -5.40 -3.58 -10.61
CA VAL A 100 -6.63 -3.00 -11.18
C VAL A 100 -6.44 -2.42 -12.56
#